data_65398e4ccf901dc3c4382c1cdae57aa9
#
_entry.id   65398e4ccf901dc3c4382c1cdae57aa9
#
_cell.length_a   1.000
_cell.length_b   1.000
_cell.length_c   1.000
_cell.angle_alpha   90.00
_cell.angle_beta   90.00
_cell.angle_gamma   90.00
#
_symmetry.space_group_name_H-M   'P 1'
#
loop_
_entity.id
_entity.type
_entity.pdbx_description
1 polymer ?
#
loop_
_entity_poly.entity_id
_entity_poly.type
_entity_poly.pdbx_seq_one_letter_code
_entity_poly.pdbx_strand_id
1 'polypeptide(L)'
;MLKIQKKMNNAFLALLGLPATAVGFALSTQIAALSWILSNKYSLDIHEVAFVWLAGPIAGIFGQVIVGLVSDNVWFMGGRRRPFIIIGGLVSTIAFLALPNISEISHITGITDIILIASLIALFLDLSVNVTFNPARSIIADLTPEGKVRTSGYVWMQIISGFFGVLAYFLSMVFGNETLLYIAALIVFLTAVFPILLIQEQKSEDTTKQEKEVFGIWEIFKEIYPLYGFLVFGVFSLFFHFFSTELENFHNPMLILALSYSVVIGVIIIIQGKRKQTNKNEFQKIMLAHSFTWVAFQSMFIMSGFFIENQILPNIDVSTVTANWFAESLTGLKQNSASSIGNIVSLGFLILNFVGAVFPLVLQAIAKNIGRVKTYIAALSFSAIGYFYIAYFSRVEIDFYIGMFLVGIGWSAVISIVFAIMTERVNAAKMGLFMGVFNLAVVLPQMMSNGVANIIKQTGNHQLLFIFCGGLIVCSIVFWLFVKEPQATNQHKTIPTAGH
;
A
#
# COMPACT_ATOMS: atom_id res chain seq x y z
N MET A 1 -15.82 -30.37 9.51
CA MET A 1 -14.72 -29.65 10.19
C MET A 1 -13.48 -30.50 10.22
N LEU A 2 -12.36 -29.95 9.76
CA LEU A 2 -11.05 -30.59 9.90
C LEU A 2 -10.71 -30.82 11.36
N LYS A 3 -10.04 -31.94 11.70
CA LYS A 3 -9.58 -32.21 13.08
C LYS A 3 -8.72 -31.07 13.64
N ILE A 4 -7.93 -30.40 12.78
CA ILE A 4 -7.07 -29.26 13.14
C ILE A 4 -7.89 -28.02 13.52
N GLN A 5 -9.05 -27.79 12.89
CA GLN A 5 -9.93 -26.65 13.17
C GLN A 5 -10.58 -26.74 14.58
N LYS A 6 -10.77 -27.96 15.11
CA LYS A 6 -11.29 -28.16 16.45
C LYS A 6 -10.29 -27.85 17.56
N LYS A 7 -8.98 -27.87 17.26
CA LYS A 7 -7.92 -27.75 18.27
C LYS A 7 -7.46 -26.30 18.52
N MET A 8 -7.81 -25.35 17.65
CA MET A 8 -7.37 -23.93 17.74
C MET A 8 -5.88 -23.75 18.09
N ASN A 9 -5.02 -24.63 17.53
CA ASN A 9 -3.59 -24.60 17.77
C ASN A 9 -2.87 -23.63 16.78
N ASN A 10 -1.59 -23.40 17.01
CA ASN A 10 -0.78 -22.49 16.19
C ASN A 10 -0.79 -22.88 14.69
N ALA A 11 -0.83 -24.18 14.36
CA ALA A 11 -0.87 -24.62 12.97
C ALA A 11 -2.20 -24.23 12.30
N PHE A 12 -3.32 -24.30 13.00
CA PHE A 12 -4.61 -23.83 12.48
C PHE A 12 -4.65 -22.30 12.36
N LEU A 13 -4.10 -21.57 13.34
CA LEU A 13 -4.03 -20.11 13.30
C LEU A 13 -3.13 -19.63 12.15
N ALA A 14 -2.01 -20.33 11.91
CA ALA A 14 -1.16 -20.06 10.74
C ALA A 14 -1.91 -20.34 9.42
N LEU A 15 -2.65 -21.47 9.32
CA LEU A 15 -3.48 -21.80 8.16
C LEU A 15 -4.52 -20.72 7.88
N LEU A 16 -5.17 -20.18 8.92
CA LEU A 16 -6.12 -19.06 8.81
C LEU A 16 -5.44 -17.76 8.35
N GLY A 17 -4.18 -17.57 8.67
CA GLY A 17 -3.40 -16.40 8.27
C GLY A 17 -2.94 -16.41 6.81
N LEU A 18 -2.82 -17.59 6.18
CA LEU A 18 -2.27 -17.74 4.83
C LEU A 18 -2.99 -16.91 3.74
N PRO A 19 -4.32 -16.77 3.72
CA PRO A 19 -4.97 -15.93 2.70
C PRO A 19 -4.56 -14.46 2.74
N ALA A 20 -4.30 -13.91 3.93
CA ALA A 20 -3.78 -12.56 4.06
C ALA A 20 -2.31 -12.44 3.60
N THR A 21 -1.56 -13.54 3.65
CA THR A 21 -0.21 -13.65 3.09
C THR A 21 -0.23 -13.45 1.59
N ALA A 22 -1.18 -14.03 0.88
CA ALA A 22 -1.33 -13.84 -0.57
C ALA A 22 -1.44 -12.35 -0.93
N VAL A 23 -2.19 -11.59 -0.13
CA VAL A 23 -2.32 -10.13 -0.33
C VAL A 23 -0.98 -9.41 -0.13
N GLY A 24 -0.27 -9.67 0.98
CA GLY A 24 1.03 -9.04 1.26
C GLY A 24 2.08 -9.39 0.20
N PHE A 25 2.13 -10.65 -0.22
CA PHE A 25 3.03 -11.10 -1.26
C PHE A 25 2.67 -10.49 -2.63
N ALA A 26 1.39 -10.41 -2.98
CA ALA A 26 0.91 -9.81 -4.22
C ALA A 26 1.30 -8.34 -4.34
N LEU A 27 1.06 -7.54 -3.29
CA LEU A 27 1.44 -6.12 -3.27
C LEU A 27 2.96 -5.93 -3.40
N SER A 28 3.75 -6.72 -2.67
CA SER A 28 5.22 -6.64 -2.75
C SER A 28 5.73 -7.05 -4.14
N THR A 29 5.13 -8.09 -4.75
CA THR A 29 5.44 -8.52 -6.12
C THR A 29 5.10 -7.43 -7.13
N GLN A 30 3.94 -6.79 -6.99
CA GLN A 30 3.52 -5.69 -7.86
C GLN A 30 4.51 -4.53 -7.77
N ILE A 31 4.90 -4.12 -6.56
CA ILE A 31 5.89 -3.05 -6.36
C ILE A 31 7.25 -3.43 -6.97
N ALA A 32 7.69 -4.68 -6.82
CA ALA A 32 8.97 -5.12 -7.35
C ALA A 32 8.97 -5.22 -8.89
N ALA A 33 7.90 -5.76 -9.48
CA ALA A 33 7.93 -6.22 -10.87
C ALA A 33 7.10 -5.38 -11.85
N LEU A 34 6.01 -4.71 -11.43
CA LEU A 34 5.09 -4.06 -12.38
C LEU A 34 5.76 -2.96 -13.18
N SER A 35 6.37 -1.99 -12.52
CA SER A 35 7.08 -0.89 -13.22
C SER A 35 8.20 -1.41 -14.09
N TRP A 36 8.97 -2.40 -13.58
CA TRP A 36 10.08 -2.99 -14.32
C TRP A 36 9.61 -3.68 -15.61
N ILE A 37 8.55 -4.50 -15.55
CA ILE A 37 8.09 -5.23 -16.73
C ILE A 37 7.49 -4.29 -17.77
N LEU A 38 6.78 -3.27 -17.34
CA LEU A 38 6.19 -2.27 -18.22
C LEU A 38 7.26 -1.45 -18.95
N SER A 39 8.31 -1.02 -18.25
CA SER A 39 9.39 -0.23 -18.85
C SER A 39 10.39 -1.09 -19.66
N ASN A 40 10.86 -2.21 -19.12
CA ASN A 40 11.96 -2.97 -19.72
C ASN A 40 11.48 -4.00 -20.77
N LYS A 41 10.30 -4.59 -20.61
CA LYS A 41 9.78 -5.56 -21.58
C LYS A 41 8.86 -4.90 -22.61
N TYR A 42 8.02 -3.97 -22.18
CA TYR A 42 7.02 -3.32 -23.07
C TYR A 42 7.39 -1.90 -23.47
N SER A 43 8.56 -1.39 -23.03
CA SER A 43 9.13 -0.09 -23.42
C SER A 43 8.21 1.11 -23.14
N LEU A 44 7.36 1.01 -22.09
CA LEU A 44 6.53 2.13 -21.64
C LEU A 44 7.38 3.19 -20.93
N ASP A 45 7.09 4.45 -21.19
CA ASP A 45 7.75 5.55 -20.51
C ASP A 45 7.25 5.75 -19.06
N ILE A 46 7.93 6.60 -18.31
CA ILE A 46 7.64 6.85 -16.90
C ILE A 46 6.21 7.34 -16.64
N HIS A 47 5.63 8.14 -17.55
CA HIS A 47 4.27 8.66 -17.43
C HIS A 47 3.25 7.56 -17.75
N GLU A 48 3.49 6.75 -18.77
CA GLU A 48 2.65 5.60 -19.14
C GLU A 48 2.63 4.55 -18.03
N VAL A 49 3.79 4.22 -17.45
CA VAL A 49 3.88 3.33 -16.28
C VAL A 49 3.10 3.90 -15.10
N ALA A 50 3.27 5.20 -14.78
CA ALA A 50 2.54 5.83 -13.68
C ALA A 50 1.03 5.88 -13.95
N PHE A 51 0.58 5.95 -15.22
CA PHE A 51 -0.82 5.85 -15.58
C PHE A 51 -1.38 4.45 -15.28
N VAL A 52 -0.69 3.38 -15.64
CA VAL A 52 -1.09 2.00 -15.31
C VAL A 52 -1.26 1.83 -13.78
N TRP A 53 -0.41 2.46 -12.98
CA TRP A 53 -0.51 2.44 -11.51
C TRP A 53 -1.73 3.16 -10.94
N LEU A 54 -2.49 3.95 -11.73
CA LEU A 54 -3.79 4.49 -11.29
C LEU A 54 -4.83 3.39 -11.04
N ALA A 55 -4.63 2.20 -11.58
CA ALA A 55 -5.47 1.02 -11.33
C ALA A 55 -5.60 0.71 -9.84
N GLY A 56 -4.51 0.80 -9.06
CA GLY A 56 -4.49 0.56 -7.61
C GLY A 56 -5.44 1.47 -6.82
N PRO A 57 -5.30 2.80 -6.89
CA PRO A 57 -6.22 3.73 -6.27
C PRO A 57 -7.69 3.52 -6.69
N ILE A 58 -7.95 3.28 -7.97
CA ILE A 58 -9.31 3.02 -8.48
C ILE A 58 -9.87 1.75 -7.84
N ALA A 59 -9.12 0.65 -7.86
CA ALA A 59 -9.51 -0.60 -7.22
C ALA A 59 -9.69 -0.44 -5.70
N GLY A 60 -8.87 0.37 -5.04
CA GLY A 60 -8.96 0.64 -3.60
C GLY A 60 -10.22 1.41 -3.22
N ILE A 61 -10.65 2.39 -4.04
CA ILE A 61 -11.89 3.14 -3.81
C ILE A 61 -13.11 2.22 -3.90
N PHE A 62 -13.19 1.40 -4.95
CA PHE A 62 -14.38 0.57 -5.22
C PHE A 62 -14.33 -0.78 -4.50
N GLY A 63 -13.18 -1.46 -4.51
CA GLY A 63 -13.05 -2.84 -4.03
C GLY A 63 -13.32 -3.00 -2.55
N GLN A 64 -12.73 -2.16 -1.70
CA GLN A 64 -12.88 -2.32 -0.25
C GLN A 64 -14.28 -2.00 0.25
N VAL A 65 -14.92 -0.97 -0.29
CA VAL A 65 -16.27 -0.55 0.13
C VAL A 65 -17.31 -1.56 -0.35
N ILE A 66 -17.30 -1.91 -1.64
CA ILE A 66 -18.29 -2.80 -2.24
C ILE A 66 -18.17 -4.21 -1.65
N VAL A 67 -16.95 -4.76 -1.60
CA VAL A 67 -16.74 -6.12 -1.11
C VAL A 67 -17.02 -6.25 0.38
N GLY A 68 -16.70 -5.24 1.19
CA GLY A 68 -17.06 -5.21 2.59
C GLY A 68 -18.57 -5.34 2.79
N LEU A 69 -19.35 -4.53 2.05
CA LEU A 69 -20.83 -4.57 2.11
C LEU A 69 -21.40 -5.88 1.59
N VAL A 70 -20.92 -6.39 0.46
CA VAL A 70 -21.45 -7.61 -0.18
C VAL A 70 -21.08 -8.85 0.64
N SER A 71 -19.82 -8.99 1.06
CA SER A 71 -19.34 -10.17 1.80
C SER A 71 -20.00 -10.35 3.17
N ASP A 72 -20.50 -9.26 3.76
CA ASP A 72 -21.25 -9.34 5.02
C ASP A 72 -22.67 -9.88 4.88
N ASN A 73 -23.28 -9.77 3.68
CA ASN A 73 -24.69 -10.05 3.45
C ASN A 73 -24.96 -11.28 2.57
N VAL A 74 -23.94 -11.84 1.92
CA VAL A 74 -24.12 -12.93 0.96
C VAL A 74 -23.48 -14.21 1.48
N TRP A 75 -24.23 -15.34 1.37
CA TRP A 75 -23.73 -16.68 1.67
C TRP A 75 -23.82 -17.55 0.42
N PHE A 76 -22.66 -17.93 -0.15
CA PHE A 76 -22.60 -18.84 -1.31
C PHE A 76 -21.30 -19.67 -1.29
N MET A 77 -21.20 -20.72 -2.07
CA MET A 77 -20.06 -21.67 -2.10
C MET A 77 -19.63 -22.17 -0.70
N GLY A 78 -20.61 -22.33 0.22
CA GLY A 78 -20.39 -22.89 1.55
C GLY A 78 -19.72 -21.94 2.56
N GLY A 79 -19.82 -20.62 2.36
CA GLY A 79 -19.30 -19.62 3.28
C GLY A 79 -19.72 -18.20 2.95
N ARG A 80 -19.41 -17.29 3.86
CA ARG A 80 -19.58 -15.85 3.71
C ARG A 80 -18.29 -15.19 3.22
N ARG A 81 -17.13 -15.62 3.71
CA ARG A 81 -15.81 -15.07 3.36
C ARG A 81 -15.08 -15.90 2.31
N ARG A 82 -15.25 -17.23 2.35
CA ARG A 82 -14.60 -18.19 1.44
C ARG A 82 -14.72 -17.84 -0.03
N PRO A 83 -15.93 -17.54 -0.58
CA PRO A 83 -16.07 -17.28 -2.01
C PRO A 83 -15.22 -16.09 -2.48
N PHE A 84 -15.18 -15.01 -1.69
CA PHE A 84 -14.43 -13.82 -2.03
C PHE A 84 -12.91 -14.06 -2.03
N ILE A 85 -12.42 -14.84 -1.06
CA ILE A 85 -10.99 -15.21 -1.00
C ILE A 85 -10.62 -16.12 -2.16
N ILE A 86 -11.46 -17.09 -2.52
CA ILE A 86 -11.21 -18.00 -3.65
C ILE A 86 -11.24 -17.24 -4.97
N ILE A 87 -12.28 -16.46 -5.23
CA ILE A 87 -12.44 -15.71 -6.49
C ILE A 87 -11.32 -14.68 -6.61
N GLY A 88 -11.05 -13.90 -5.55
CA GLY A 88 -9.96 -12.93 -5.55
C GLY A 88 -8.60 -13.58 -5.75
N GLY A 89 -8.33 -14.71 -5.06
CA GLY A 89 -7.09 -15.46 -5.25
C GLY A 89 -6.91 -16.01 -6.67
N LEU A 90 -7.98 -16.54 -7.29
CA LEU A 90 -7.95 -17.03 -8.67
C LEU A 90 -7.72 -15.89 -9.68
N VAL A 91 -8.43 -14.78 -9.53
CA VAL A 91 -8.28 -13.61 -10.43
C VAL A 91 -6.88 -13.01 -10.28
N SER A 92 -6.35 -12.87 -9.04
CA SER A 92 -4.96 -12.43 -8.83
C SER A 92 -3.95 -13.36 -9.50
N THR A 93 -4.16 -14.67 -9.40
CA THR A 93 -3.31 -15.67 -10.04
C THR A 93 -3.28 -15.50 -11.57
N ILE A 94 -4.45 -15.36 -12.19
CA ILE A 94 -4.58 -15.13 -13.63
C ILE A 94 -3.92 -13.79 -14.02
N ALA A 95 -4.13 -12.73 -13.25
CA ALA A 95 -3.54 -11.43 -13.52
C ALA A 95 -2.00 -11.46 -13.47
N PHE A 96 -1.41 -12.18 -12.49
CA PHE A 96 0.04 -12.38 -12.45
C PHE A 96 0.59 -13.16 -13.64
N LEU A 97 -0.15 -14.14 -14.16
CA LEU A 97 0.22 -14.84 -15.40
C LEU A 97 0.04 -13.97 -16.64
N ALA A 98 -0.91 -13.04 -16.62
CA ALA A 98 -1.20 -12.15 -17.75
C ALA A 98 -0.14 -11.05 -17.92
N LEU A 99 0.40 -10.49 -16.83
CA LEU A 99 1.36 -9.38 -16.89
C LEU A 99 2.60 -9.64 -17.75
N PRO A 100 3.31 -10.79 -17.66
CA PRO A 100 4.44 -11.07 -18.53
C PRO A 100 4.03 -11.43 -19.98
N ASN A 101 2.75 -11.67 -20.23
CA ASN A 101 2.21 -12.16 -21.50
C ASN A 101 1.27 -11.14 -22.19
N ILE A 102 1.46 -9.83 -21.96
CA ILE A 102 0.62 -8.76 -22.56
C ILE A 102 0.67 -8.80 -24.09
N SER A 103 1.85 -9.08 -24.67
CA SER A 103 2.00 -9.17 -26.15
C SER A 103 1.14 -10.28 -26.75
N GLU A 104 1.10 -11.44 -26.10
CA GLU A 104 0.28 -12.58 -26.51
C GLU A 104 -1.21 -12.28 -26.37
N ILE A 105 -1.59 -11.61 -25.29
CA ILE A 105 -2.98 -11.15 -25.07
C ILE A 105 -3.37 -10.14 -26.15
N SER A 106 -2.50 -9.17 -26.47
CA SER A 106 -2.70 -8.21 -27.57
C SER A 106 -2.96 -8.95 -28.90
N HIS A 107 -2.13 -9.95 -29.19
CA HIS A 107 -2.27 -10.73 -30.44
C HIS A 107 -3.59 -11.52 -30.50
N ILE A 108 -4.00 -12.14 -29.38
CA ILE A 108 -5.23 -12.94 -29.33
C ILE A 108 -6.49 -12.07 -29.38
N THR A 109 -6.47 -10.92 -28.70
CA THR A 109 -7.63 -10.04 -28.58
C THR A 109 -7.76 -9.05 -29.75
N GLY A 110 -6.67 -8.83 -30.50
CA GLY A 110 -6.59 -7.80 -31.54
C GLY A 110 -6.47 -6.37 -30.99
N ILE A 111 -6.34 -6.19 -29.67
CA ILE A 111 -6.13 -4.88 -29.03
C ILE A 111 -4.66 -4.53 -29.15
N THR A 112 -4.31 -3.49 -29.89
CA THR A 112 -2.92 -3.06 -30.10
C THR A 112 -2.39 -2.11 -29.01
N ASP A 113 -3.28 -1.52 -28.24
CA ASP A 113 -2.92 -0.61 -27.15
C ASP A 113 -2.42 -1.38 -25.91
N ILE A 114 -1.10 -1.41 -25.75
CA ILE A 114 -0.43 -2.09 -24.64
C ILE A 114 -0.77 -1.43 -23.29
N ILE A 115 -0.93 -0.09 -23.25
CA ILE A 115 -1.26 0.65 -22.02
C ILE A 115 -2.64 0.25 -21.54
N LEU A 116 -3.61 0.12 -22.45
CA LEU A 116 -4.97 -0.31 -22.13
C LEU A 116 -4.97 -1.74 -21.56
N ILE A 117 -4.27 -2.68 -22.20
CA ILE A 117 -4.19 -4.07 -21.71
C ILE A 117 -3.51 -4.11 -20.33
N ALA A 118 -2.38 -3.43 -20.18
CA ALA A 118 -1.65 -3.36 -18.91
C ALA A 118 -2.51 -2.76 -17.80
N SER A 119 -3.24 -1.66 -18.09
CA SER A 119 -4.13 -0.99 -17.14
C SER A 119 -5.29 -1.89 -16.71
N LEU A 120 -5.89 -2.64 -17.63
CA LEU A 120 -6.95 -3.60 -17.31
C LEU A 120 -6.42 -4.75 -16.45
N ILE A 121 -5.27 -5.33 -16.78
CA ILE A 121 -4.66 -6.41 -15.98
C ILE A 121 -4.32 -5.89 -14.58
N ALA A 122 -3.70 -4.72 -14.46
CA ALA A 122 -3.39 -4.09 -13.18
C ALA A 122 -4.67 -3.81 -12.37
N LEU A 123 -5.73 -3.31 -13.01
CA LEU A 123 -7.03 -3.07 -12.35
C LEU A 123 -7.63 -4.38 -11.81
N PHE A 124 -7.63 -5.46 -12.61
CA PHE A 124 -8.13 -6.76 -12.15
C PHE A 124 -7.27 -7.32 -11.01
N LEU A 125 -5.95 -7.17 -11.08
CA LEU A 125 -5.03 -7.57 -10.01
C LEU A 125 -5.36 -6.82 -8.71
N ASP A 126 -5.37 -5.50 -8.75
CA ASP A 126 -5.62 -4.66 -7.58
C ASP A 126 -7.03 -4.86 -7.01
N LEU A 127 -8.03 -4.97 -7.87
CA LEU A 127 -9.40 -5.25 -7.45
C LEU A 127 -9.49 -6.62 -6.75
N SER A 128 -8.86 -7.65 -7.30
CA SER A 128 -8.86 -9.00 -6.74
C SER A 128 -8.12 -9.08 -5.39
N VAL A 129 -7.03 -8.34 -5.24
CA VAL A 129 -6.31 -8.19 -3.96
C VAL A 129 -7.22 -7.52 -2.91
N ASN A 130 -7.91 -6.44 -3.28
CA ASN A 130 -8.84 -5.74 -2.39
C ASN A 130 -10.06 -6.62 -2.02
N VAL A 131 -10.57 -7.41 -2.98
CA VAL A 131 -11.65 -8.40 -2.76
C VAL A 131 -11.24 -9.45 -1.73
N THR A 132 -9.98 -9.87 -1.73
CA THR A 132 -9.44 -10.90 -0.82
C THR A 132 -9.13 -10.33 0.57
N PHE A 133 -8.67 -9.09 0.66
CA PHE A 133 -8.05 -8.50 1.84
C PHE A 133 -8.95 -8.48 3.09
N ASN A 134 -10.15 -7.90 2.96
CA ASN A 134 -11.08 -7.80 4.09
C ASN A 134 -11.66 -9.16 4.52
N PRO A 135 -12.13 -10.05 3.59
CA PRO A 135 -12.55 -11.39 3.94
C PRO A 135 -11.45 -12.23 4.61
N ALA A 136 -10.19 -12.13 4.15
CA ALA A 136 -9.06 -12.84 4.73
C ALA A 136 -8.76 -12.43 6.19
N ARG A 137 -8.99 -11.17 6.54
CA ARG A 137 -8.92 -10.70 7.93
C ARG A 137 -10.13 -11.11 8.75
N SER A 138 -11.33 -10.99 8.17
CA SER A 138 -12.57 -11.26 8.86
C SER A 138 -12.75 -12.73 9.20
N ILE A 139 -12.28 -13.66 8.37
CA ILE A 139 -12.39 -15.10 8.62
C ILE A 139 -11.67 -15.52 9.92
N ILE A 140 -10.60 -14.81 10.29
CA ILE A 140 -9.90 -15.04 11.58
C ILE A 140 -10.83 -14.71 12.74
N ALA A 141 -11.50 -13.55 12.70
CA ALA A 141 -12.45 -13.15 13.72
C ALA A 141 -13.66 -14.09 13.77
N ASP A 142 -14.16 -14.50 12.60
CA ASP A 142 -15.36 -15.35 12.48
C ASP A 142 -15.12 -16.79 13.02
N LEU A 143 -13.87 -17.30 12.93
CA LEU A 143 -13.54 -18.68 13.29
C LEU A 143 -12.76 -18.83 14.61
N THR A 144 -12.40 -17.73 15.27
CA THR A 144 -11.66 -17.78 16.55
C THR A 144 -12.46 -17.15 17.68
N PRO A 145 -12.44 -17.76 18.89
CA PRO A 145 -13.06 -17.15 20.06
C PRO A 145 -12.35 -15.84 20.42
N GLU A 146 -13.10 -14.92 21.03
CA GLU A 146 -12.57 -13.64 21.49
C GLU A 146 -11.45 -13.80 22.53
N GLY A 147 -10.59 -12.77 22.61
CA GLY A 147 -9.48 -12.74 23.53
C GLY A 147 -8.17 -13.28 22.95
N LYS A 148 -7.43 -14.05 23.74
CA LYS A 148 -6.05 -14.48 23.42
C LYS A 148 -5.92 -15.25 22.11
N VAL A 149 -6.87 -16.15 21.81
CA VAL A 149 -6.80 -17.00 20.60
C VAL A 149 -6.96 -16.15 19.34
N ARG A 150 -7.94 -15.24 19.30
CA ARG A 150 -8.15 -14.31 18.18
C ARG A 150 -6.94 -13.42 17.98
N THR A 151 -6.39 -12.86 19.07
CA THR A 151 -5.16 -12.06 19.02
C THR A 151 -3.99 -12.86 18.43
N SER A 152 -3.82 -14.12 18.85
CA SER A 152 -2.79 -15.00 18.29
C SER A 152 -3.02 -15.28 16.80
N GLY A 153 -4.26 -15.41 16.35
CA GLY A 153 -4.59 -15.55 14.92
C GLY A 153 -4.11 -14.35 14.08
N TYR A 154 -4.37 -13.14 14.54
CA TYR A 154 -3.89 -11.94 13.88
C TYR A 154 -2.37 -11.78 13.94
N VAL A 155 -1.74 -12.18 15.04
CA VAL A 155 -0.27 -12.17 15.16
C VAL A 155 0.36 -13.13 14.15
N TRP A 156 -0.15 -14.37 14.04
CA TRP A 156 0.31 -15.32 13.02
C TRP A 156 0.12 -14.78 11.60
N MET A 157 -1.03 -14.22 11.31
CA MET A 157 -1.29 -13.57 10.03
C MET A 157 -0.25 -12.49 9.70
N GLN A 158 0.06 -11.64 10.66
CA GLN A 158 1.00 -10.53 10.45
C GLN A 158 2.44 -11.01 10.25
N ILE A 159 2.89 -12.00 11.05
CA ILE A 159 4.22 -12.58 10.92
C ILE A 159 4.39 -13.23 9.54
N ILE A 160 3.42 -14.06 9.14
CA ILE A 160 3.49 -14.79 7.86
C ILE A 160 3.40 -13.80 6.69
N SER A 161 2.45 -12.86 6.73
CA SER A 161 2.29 -11.85 5.68
C SER A 161 3.53 -10.97 5.53
N GLY A 162 4.13 -10.53 6.64
CA GLY A 162 5.36 -9.75 6.64
C GLY A 162 6.56 -10.52 6.04
N PHE A 163 6.72 -11.78 6.43
CA PHE A 163 7.77 -12.64 5.88
C PHE A 163 7.64 -12.81 4.37
N PHE A 164 6.44 -13.13 3.89
CA PHE A 164 6.20 -13.28 2.45
C PHE A 164 6.33 -11.96 1.69
N GLY A 165 6.00 -10.82 2.32
CA GLY A 165 6.24 -9.51 1.71
C GLY A 165 7.72 -9.25 1.43
N VAL A 166 8.61 -9.57 2.39
CA VAL A 166 10.07 -9.48 2.20
C VAL A 166 10.56 -10.52 1.20
N LEU A 167 10.00 -11.75 1.25
CA LEU A 167 10.36 -12.85 0.37
C LEU A 167 10.12 -12.48 -1.11
N ALA A 168 9.09 -11.70 -1.45
CA ALA A 168 8.83 -11.27 -2.82
C ALA A 168 10.03 -10.52 -3.41
N TYR A 169 10.59 -9.56 -2.66
CA TYR A 169 11.75 -8.80 -3.11
C TYR A 169 13.01 -9.67 -3.22
N PHE A 170 13.20 -10.60 -2.27
CA PHE A 170 14.30 -11.56 -2.36
C PHE A 170 14.20 -12.44 -3.62
N LEU A 171 13.01 -12.97 -3.88
CA LEU A 171 12.77 -13.78 -5.09
C LEU A 171 12.95 -12.98 -6.38
N SER A 172 12.52 -11.70 -6.37
CA SER A 172 12.74 -10.78 -7.48
C SER A 172 14.23 -10.57 -7.77
N MET A 173 15.02 -10.32 -6.72
CA MET A 173 16.46 -10.12 -6.83
C MET A 173 17.17 -11.39 -7.36
N VAL A 174 16.76 -12.57 -6.90
CA VAL A 174 17.44 -13.84 -7.25
C VAL A 174 17.02 -14.34 -8.63
N PHE A 175 15.73 -14.38 -8.90
CA PHE A 175 15.17 -15.02 -10.11
C PHE A 175 14.77 -14.02 -11.21
N GLY A 176 14.85 -12.72 -10.91
CA GLY A 176 14.43 -11.64 -11.79
C GLY A 176 12.94 -11.34 -11.71
N ASN A 177 12.59 -10.12 -12.15
CA ASN A 177 11.24 -9.56 -12.00
C ASN A 177 10.19 -10.29 -12.83
N GLU A 178 10.53 -10.77 -14.03
CA GLU A 178 9.60 -11.54 -14.88
C GLU A 178 9.30 -12.91 -14.28
N THR A 179 10.32 -13.64 -13.82
CA THR A 179 10.15 -14.96 -13.18
C THR A 179 9.36 -14.84 -11.88
N LEU A 180 9.58 -13.74 -11.14
CA LEU A 180 8.80 -13.45 -9.93
C LEU A 180 7.29 -13.45 -10.19
N LEU A 181 6.81 -12.94 -11.32
CA LEU A 181 5.37 -12.92 -11.64
C LEU A 181 4.79 -14.34 -11.77
N TYR A 182 5.50 -15.26 -12.37
CA TYR A 182 5.08 -16.67 -12.43
C TYR A 182 5.12 -17.34 -11.05
N ILE A 183 6.16 -17.07 -10.25
CA ILE A 183 6.26 -17.55 -8.86
C ILE A 183 5.11 -16.96 -8.03
N ALA A 184 4.76 -15.68 -8.25
CA ALA A 184 3.67 -15.02 -7.56
C ALA A 184 2.31 -15.64 -7.87
N ALA A 185 2.05 -15.98 -9.12
CA ALA A 185 0.85 -16.70 -9.50
C ALA A 185 0.72 -18.01 -8.69
N LEU A 186 1.80 -18.79 -8.60
CA LEU A 186 1.80 -20.04 -7.83
C LEU A 186 1.61 -19.81 -6.33
N ILE A 187 2.37 -18.89 -5.72
CA ILE A 187 2.30 -18.62 -4.27
C ILE A 187 0.92 -18.06 -3.89
N VAL A 188 0.38 -17.10 -4.65
CA VAL A 188 -0.95 -16.54 -4.41
C VAL A 188 -2.03 -17.61 -4.51
N PHE A 189 -1.96 -18.48 -5.53
CA PHE A 189 -2.88 -19.61 -5.64
C PHE A 189 -2.81 -20.53 -4.42
N LEU A 190 -1.59 -20.94 -4.03
CA LEU A 190 -1.39 -21.87 -2.92
C LEU A 190 -1.77 -21.25 -1.56
N THR A 191 -1.58 -19.95 -1.35
CA THR A 191 -1.83 -19.32 -0.06
C THR A 191 -3.24 -18.73 0.08
N ALA A 192 -3.89 -18.32 -1.01
CA ALA A 192 -5.26 -17.83 -0.98
C ALA A 192 -6.28 -18.97 -1.16
N VAL A 193 -6.14 -19.75 -2.22
CA VAL A 193 -7.19 -20.69 -2.63
C VAL A 193 -7.12 -22.00 -1.82
N PHE A 194 -5.95 -22.62 -1.74
CA PHE A 194 -5.83 -23.94 -1.13
C PHE A 194 -6.24 -24.00 0.37
N PRO A 195 -5.78 -23.09 1.25
CA PRO A 195 -6.17 -23.14 2.67
C PRO A 195 -7.67 -22.97 2.87
N ILE A 196 -8.31 -22.13 2.08
CA ILE A 196 -9.73 -21.82 2.18
C ILE A 196 -10.60 -22.99 1.74
N LEU A 197 -10.14 -23.83 0.82
CA LEU A 197 -10.83 -25.06 0.45
C LEU A 197 -10.91 -26.04 1.65
N LEU A 198 -9.91 -26.01 2.53
CA LEU A 198 -9.84 -26.87 3.71
C LEU A 198 -10.62 -26.31 4.92
N ILE A 199 -10.84 -25.00 4.97
CA ILE A 199 -11.53 -24.32 6.08
C ILE A 199 -13.04 -24.33 5.83
N GLN A 200 -13.83 -24.66 6.86
CA GLN A 200 -15.30 -24.62 6.81
C GLN A 200 -15.80 -23.47 7.67
N GLU A 201 -16.65 -22.63 7.09
CA GLU A 201 -17.41 -21.62 7.82
C GLU A 201 -18.70 -22.24 8.36
N GLN A 202 -19.11 -21.84 9.57
CA GLN A 202 -20.40 -22.21 10.15
C GLN A 202 -21.43 -21.14 9.82
N LYS A 203 -22.61 -21.57 9.34
CA LYS A 203 -23.75 -20.66 9.17
C LYS A 203 -24.25 -20.30 10.56
N SER A 204 -23.98 -19.07 11.02
CA SER A 204 -24.58 -18.56 12.25
C SER A 204 -26.06 -18.30 12.01
N GLU A 205 -26.93 -18.88 12.84
CA GLU A 205 -28.37 -18.61 12.82
C GLU A 205 -28.70 -17.24 13.43
N ASP A 206 -27.79 -16.68 14.22
CA ASP A 206 -27.91 -15.36 14.85
C ASP A 206 -27.29 -14.26 13.98
N THR A 207 -27.90 -13.95 12.87
CA THR A 207 -27.81 -12.59 12.33
C THR A 207 -28.89 -11.74 13.01
N THR A 208 -28.73 -11.44 14.29
CA THR A 208 -29.30 -10.23 14.83
C THR A 208 -28.78 -9.10 13.94
N LYS A 209 -29.69 -8.54 13.16
CA LYS A 209 -29.50 -7.33 12.39
C LYS A 209 -29.04 -6.26 13.38
N GLN A 210 -27.72 -6.14 13.61
CA GLN A 210 -27.20 -4.85 14.03
C GLN A 210 -27.62 -3.91 12.89
N GLU A 211 -28.51 -2.99 13.18
CA GLU A 211 -28.83 -1.89 12.30
C GLU A 211 -27.50 -1.18 12.03
N LYS A 212 -26.86 -1.59 10.93
CA LYS A 212 -25.71 -0.86 10.39
C LYS A 212 -26.33 0.44 9.87
N GLU A 213 -26.11 1.54 10.59
CA GLU A 213 -26.40 2.86 10.06
C GLU A 213 -25.74 2.93 8.68
N VAL A 214 -26.53 2.86 7.61
CA VAL A 214 -26.06 3.06 6.25
C VAL A 214 -25.77 4.54 6.11
N PHE A 215 -24.49 4.89 6.21
CA PHE A 215 -24.06 6.27 6.02
C PHE A 215 -24.39 6.72 4.61
N GLY A 216 -25.05 7.86 4.52
CA GLY A 216 -25.30 8.50 3.22
C GLY A 216 -23.97 8.91 2.59
N ILE A 217 -23.85 8.70 1.27
CA ILE A 217 -22.68 9.10 0.48
C ILE A 217 -22.31 10.58 0.71
N TRP A 218 -23.26 11.42 1.00
CA TRP A 218 -23.06 12.84 1.33
C TRP A 218 -22.31 13.08 2.64
N GLU A 219 -22.41 12.19 3.62
CA GLU A 219 -21.64 12.30 4.87
C GLU A 219 -20.17 12.01 4.60
N ILE A 220 -19.88 11.01 3.75
CA ILE A 220 -18.51 10.71 3.32
C ILE A 220 -17.91 11.92 2.59
N PHE A 221 -18.64 12.49 1.63
CA PHE A 221 -18.18 13.70 0.92
C PHE A 221 -17.87 14.85 1.88
N LYS A 222 -18.69 15.09 2.88
CA LYS A 222 -18.44 16.14 3.89
C LYS A 222 -17.20 15.89 4.75
N GLU A 223 -16.83 14.64 4.99
CA GLU A 223 -15.63 14.32 5.77
C GLU A 223 -14.34 14.40 4.94
N ILE A 224 -14.39 14.11 3.65
CA ILE A 224 -13.21 14.04 2.77
C ILE A 224 -12.85 15.37 2.08
N TYR A 225 -13.50 16.50 2.40
CA TYR A 225 -13.19 17.78 1.75
C TYR A 225 -11.69 18.16 1.79
N PRO A 226 -10.88 17.75 2.80
CA PRO A 226 -9.44 18.00 2.76
C PRO A 226 -8.74 17.29 1.61
N LEU A 227 -9.35 16.25 1.05
CA LEU A 227 -8.82 15.41 -0.02
C LEU A 227 -9.31 15.81 -1.42
N TYR A 228 -10.16 16.83 -1.54
CA TYR A 228 -10.74 17.19 -2.85
C TYR A 228 -9.70 17.57 -3.89
N GLY A 229 -8.56 18.17 -3.49
CA GLY A 229 -7.46 18.44 -4.42
C GLY A 229 -6.94 17.15 -5.08
N PHE A 230 -6.73 16.12 -4.29
CA PHE A 230 -6.28 14.81 -4.77
C PHE A 230 -7.34 14.12 -5.64
N LEU A 231 -8.61 14.19 -5.24
CA LEU A 231 -9.73 13.61 -5.99
C LEU A 231 -9.88 14.27 -7.37
N VAL A 232 -9.89 15.61 -7.40
CA VAL A 232 -10.07 16.39 -8.64
C VAL A 232 -8.89 16.12 -9.59
N PHE A 233 -7.65 16.10 -9.09
CA PHE A 233 -6.50 15.75 -9.91
C PHE A 233 -6.60 14.33 -10.46
N GLY A 234 -6.97 13.36 -9.63
CA GLY A 234 -7.12 11.97 -10.07
C GLY A 234 -8.16 11.79 -11.17
N VAL A 235 -9.35 12.38 -11.00
CA VAL A 235 -10.39 12.39 -12.03
C VAL A 235 -9.90 13.09 -13.31
N PHE A 236 -9.24 14.22 -13.17
CA PHE A 236 -8.65 14.94 -14.28
C PHE A 236 -7.61 14.09 -15.02
N SER A 237 -6.68 13.42 -14.32
CA SER A 237 -5.67 12.57 -14.94
C SER A 237 -6.28 11.42 -15.74
N LEU A 238 -7.36 10.80 -15.21
CA LEU A 238 -8.09 9.74 -15.91
C LEU A 238 -8.80 10.26 -17.16
N PHE A 239 -9.57 11.34 -17.01
CA PHE A 239 -10.29 11.96 -18.13
C PHE A 239 -9.33 12.35 -19.25
N PHE A 240 -8.21 12.91 -18.88
CA PHE A 240 -7.20 13.41 -19.78
C PHE A 240 -6.62 12.34 -20.70
N HIS A 241 -6.22 11.21 -20.10
CA HIS A 241 -5.62 10.11 -20.85
C HIS A 241 -6.56 9.56 -21.93
N PHE A 242 -7.87 9.50 -21.65
CA PHE A 242 -8.85 8.91 -22.56
C PHE A 242 -9.40 9.89 -23.61
N PHE A 243 -9.40 11.19 -23.38
CA PHE A 243 -10.20 12.11 -24.17
C PHE A 243 -9.45 13.21 -24.89
N SER A 244 -8.18 13.51 -24.59
CA SER A 244 -7.53 14.65 -25.23
C SER A 244 -6.01 14.72 -25.09
N THR A 245 -5.30 14.76 -26.22
CA THR A 245 -3.86 15.08 -26.27
C THR A 245 -3.58 16.60 -26.14
N GLU A 246 -4.58 17.46 -26.40
CA GLU A 246 -4.39 18.93 -26.36
C GLU A 246 -4.26 19.47 -24.93
N LEU A 247 -4.78 18.76 -23.92
CA LEU A 247 -4.75 19.14 -22.54
C LEU A 247 -3.45 18.75 -21.80
N GLU A 248 -2.49 18.11 -22.44
CA GLU A 248 -1.22 17.66 -21.80
C GLU A 248 -0.49 18.83 -21.11
N ASN A 249 -0.59 20.03 -21.67
CA ASN A 249 -0.04 21.25 -21.07
C ASN A 249 -0.70 21.66 -19.74
N PHE A 250 -1.90 21.18 -19.44
CA PHE A 250 -2.62 21.51 -18.20
C PHE A 250 -2.33 20.53 -17.06
N HIS A 251 -1.62 19.43 -17.31
CA HIS A 251 -1.35 18.41 -16.31
C HIS A 251 -0.52 18.95 -15.13
N ASN A 252 0.58 19.66 -15.40
CA ASN A 252 1.41 20.27 -14.36
C ASN A 252 0.71 21.42 -13.62
N PRO A 253 0.05 22.38 -14.29
CA PRO A 253 -0.77 23.39 -13.59
C PRO A 253 -1.84 22.77 -12.69
N MET A 254 -2.50 21.68 -13.11
CA MET A 254 -3.52 21.02 -12.30
C MET A 254 -2.93 20.33 -11.06
N LEU A 255 -1.76 19.69 -11.19
CA LEU A 255 -1.02 19.14 -10.06
C LEU A 255 -0.69 20.23 -9.02
N ILE A 256 -0.15 21.35 -9.47
CA ILE A 256 0.19 22.49 -8.61
C ILE A 256 -1.06 23.05 -7.92
N LEU A 257 -2.16 23.21 -8.67
CA LEU A 257 -3.43 23.70 -8.13
C LEU A 257 -3.97 22.75 -7.04
N ALA A 258 -3.94 21.44 -7.30
CA ALA A 258 -4.42 20.43 -6.35
C ALA A 258 -3.57 20.37 -5.08
N LEU A 259 -2.26 20.44 -5.18
CA LEU A 259 -1.35 20.52 -4.02
C LEU A 259 -1.56 21.84 -3.26
N SER A 260 -1.69 22.97 -3.96
CA SER A 260 -1.95 24.27 -3.36
C SER A 260 -3.28 24.28 -2.60
N TYR A 261 -4.35 23.73 -3.19
CA TYR A 261 -5.63 23.56 -2.51
C TYR A 261 -5.47 22.78 -1.20
N SER A 262 -4.76 21.64 -1.25
CA SER A 262 -4.55 20.79 -0.08
C SER A 262 -3.79 21.52 1.03
N VAL A 263 -2.78 22.33 0.68
CA VAL A 263 -2.03 23.16 1.63
C VAL A 263 -2.93 24.24 2.25
N VAL A 264 -3.69 24.98 1.42
CA VAL A 264 -4.58 26.05 1.89
C VAL A 264 -5.65 25.49 2.83
N ILE A 265 -6.31 24.39 2.45
CA ILE A 265 -7.30 23.74 3.32
C ILE A 265 -6.67 23.25 4.62
N GLY A 266 -5.45 22.70 4.57
CA GLY A 266 -4.72 22.31 5.76
C GLY A 266 -4.47 23.47 6.73
N VAL A 267 -4.07 24.62 6.21
CA VAL A 267 -3.91 25.85 7.03
C VAL A 267 -5.25 26.27 7.65
N ILE A 268 -6.34 26.22 6.88
CA ILE A 268 -7.68 26.54 7.39
C ILE A 268 -8.07 25.59 8.53
N ILE A 269 -7.86 24.27 8.38
CA ILE A 269 -8.15 23.26 9.41
C ILE A 269 -7.32 23.53 10.68
N ILE A 270 -6.04 23.89 10.54
CA ILE A 270 -5.18 24.24 11.67
C ILE A 270 -5.71 25.47 12.41
N ILE A 271 -6.08 26.52 11.68
CA ILE A 271 -6.64 27.76 12.26
C ILE A 271 -7.96 27.46 12.99
N GLN A 272 -8.85 26.69 12.38
CA GLN A 272 -10.10 26.25 13.01
C GLN A 272 -9.84 25.44 14.28
N GLY A 273 -8.87 24.52 14.25
CA GLY A 273 -8.47 23.70 15.39
C GLY A 273 -7.84 24.51 16.53
N LYS A 274 -7.19 25.65 16.24
CA LYS A 274 -6.72 26.58 17.27
C LYS A 274 -7.87 27.32 17.96
N ARG A 275 -8.94 27.64 17.21
CA ARG A 275 -10.14 28.32 17.77
C ARG A 275 -11.02 27.36 18.58
N LYS A 276 -11.29 26.17 18.04
CA LYS A 276 -12.10 25.14 18.69
C LYS A 276 -11.52 23.76 18.35
N GLN A 277 -10.83 23.17 19.32
CA GLN A 277 -10.29 21.84 19.17
C GLN A 277 -11.42 20.79 19.22
N THR A 278 -11.51 19.97 18.19
CA THR A 278 -12.43 18.82 18.11
C THR A 278 -11.70 17.60 17.59
N ASN A 279 -12.18 16.40 17.93
CA ASN A 279 -11.64 15.17 17.36
C ASN A 279 -11.76 15.13 15.84
N LYS A 280 -12.82 15.74 15.28
CA LYS A 280 -13.00 15.89 13.84
C LYS A 280 -11.84 16.67 13.20
N ASN A 281 -11.46 17.83 13.76
CA ASN A 281 -10.35 18.63 13.22
C ASN A 281 -9.01 17.88 13.35
N GLU A 282 -8.81 17.13 14.44
CA GLU A 282 -7.61 16.30 14.60
C GLU A 282 -7.56 15.19 13.54
N PHE A 283 -8.68 14.48 13.32
CA PHE A 283 -8.80 13.46 12.29
C PHE A 283 -8.50 14.02 10.88
N GLN A 284 -9.05 15.19 10.53
CA GLN A 284 -8.82 15.85 9.25
C GLN A 284 -7.36 16.29 9.05
N LYS A 285 -6.68 16.78 10.11
CA LYS A 285 -5.23 17.06 10.07
C LYS A 285 -4.42 15.80 9.79
N ILE A 286 -4.76 14.69 10.48
CA ILE A 286 -4.08 13.41 10.28
C ILE A 286 -4.27 12.91 8.85
N MET A 287 -5.52 12.93 8.33
CA MET A 287 -5.81 12.53 6.94
C MET A 287 -4.96 13.32 5.94
N LEU A 288 -4.96 14.64 6.05
CA LEU A 288 -4.24 15.49 5.11
C LEU A 288 -2.73 15.30 5.20
N ALA A 289 -2.16 15.27 6.41
CA ALA A 289 -0.75 15.03 6.60
C ALA A 289 -0.33 13.67 6.03
N HIS A 290 -1.14 12.63 6.28
CA HIS A 290 -0.91 11.27 5.78
C HIS A 290 -1.00 11.20 4.25
N SER A 291 -1.86 12.02 3.63
CA SER A 291 -1.98 12.10 2.18
C SER A 291 -0.70 12.55 1.50
N PHE A 292 -0.04 13.59 2.01
CA PHE A 292 1.26 14.01 1.48
C PHE A 292 2.32 12.89 1.59
N THR A 293 2.30 12.13 2.68
CA THR A 293 3.17 10.96 2.86
C THR A 293 2.94 9.93 1.76
N TRP A 294 1.68 9.64 1.42
CA TRP A 294 1.35 8.63 0.40
C TRP A 294 1.68 9.05 -1.03
N VAL A 295 1.60 10.35 -1.37
CA VAL A 295 2.12 10.83 -2.66
C VAL A 295 3.61 10.49 -2.79
N ALA A 296 4.40 10.74 -1.73
CA ALA A 296 5.84 10.48 -1.73
C ALA A 296 6.16 8.98 -1.88
N PHE A 297 5.59 8.13 -1.03
CA PHE A 297 5.85 6.68 -1.07
C PHE A 297 5.38 6.05 -2.39
N GLN A 298 4.20 6.43 -2.89
CA GLN A 298 3.70 5.90 -4.15
C GLN A 298 4.59 6.29 -5.32
N SER A 299 5.02 7.55 -5.38
CA SER A 299 5.94 8.01 -6.43
C SER A 299 7.28 7.24 -6.41
N MET A 300 7.84 7.00 -5.23
CA MET A 300 9.04 6.17 -5.07
C MET A 300 8.78 4.73 -5.57
N PHE A 301 7.68 4.09 -5.17
CA PHE A 301 7.40 2.71 -5.57
C PHE A 301 7.30 2.54 -7.09
N ILE A 302 6.73 3.53 -7.78
CA ILE A 302 6.51 3.47 -9.23
C ILE A 302 7.81 3.76 -9.99
N MET A 303 8.57 4.79 -9.57
CA MET A 303 9.57 5.43 -10.43
C MET A 303 11.03 5.17 -10.03
N SER A 304 11.30 4.41 -8.95
CA SER A 304 12.67 4.12 -8.52
C SER A 304 13.50 3.41 -9.60
N GLY A 305 12.87 2.56 -10.42
CA GLY A 305 13.55 1.89 -11.54
C GLY A 305 14.10 2.88 -12.55
N PHE A 306 13.30 3.87 -12.94
CA PHE A 306 13.72 4.93 -13.87
C PHE A 306 14.85 5.81 -13.28
N PHE A 307 14.82 6.07 -11.98
CA PHE A 307 15.90 6.77 -11.30
C PHE A 307 17.21 5.96 -11.35
N ILE A 308 17.16 4.67 -11.05
CA ILE A 308 18.33 3.77 -11.09
C ILE A 308 18.90 3.69 -12.50
N GLU A 309 18.03 3.51 -13.50
CA GLU A 309 18.41 3.43 -14.91
C GLU A 309 19.16 4.68 -15.38
N ASN A 310 18.68 5.87 -14.98
CA ASN A 310 19.18 7.14 -15.52
C ASN A 310 20.23 7.84 -14.63
N GLN A 311 20.31 7.51 -13.32
CA GLN A 311 21.19 8.22 -12.39
C GLN A 311 22.26 7.32 -11.75
N ILE A 312 22.01 6.02 -11.59
CA ILE A 312 22.95 5.11 -10.92
C ILE A 312 23.68 4.26 -11.96
N LEU A 313 22.94 3.58 -12.81
CA LEU A 313 23.49 2.61 -13.75
C LEU A 313 24.57 3.19 -14.69
N PRO A 314 24.48 4.45 -15.19
CA PRO A 314 25.51 5.04 -16.02
C PRO A 314 26.88 5.25 -15.32
N ASN A 315 26.90 5.22 -13.98
CA ASN A 315 28.08 5.50 -13.18
C ASN A 315 28.77 4.24 -12.62
N ILE A 316 28.21 3.05 -12.84
CA ILE A 316 28.69 1.80 -12.25
C ILE A 316 28.91 0.73 -13.33
N ASP A 317 29.83 -0.18 -13.05
CA ASP A 317 29.93 -1.41 -13.85
C ASP A 317 28.91 -2.44 -13.37
N VAL A 318 28.07 -2.93 -14.27
CA VAL A 318 27.05 -3.93 -14.00
C VAL A 318 27.62 -5.18 -13.29
N SER A 319 28.87 -5.54 -13.61
CA SER A 319 29.55 -6.68 -12.98
C SER A 319 29.88 -6.47 -11.49
N THR A 320 29.91 -5.22 -11.02
CA THR A 320 30.22 -4.88 -9.61
C THR A 320 28.99 -4.71 -8.74
N VAL A 321 27.79 -4.77 -9.32
CA VAL A 321 26.53 -4.58 -8.58
C VAL A 321 26.33 -5.69 -7.55
N THR A 322 26.25 -5.32 -6.29
CA THR A 322 26.11 -6.25 -5.15
C THR A 322 24.88 -7.16 -5.31
N ALA A 323 23.75 -6.60 -5.74
CA ALA A 323 22.52 -7.37 -5.96
C ALA A 323 22.69 -8.42 -7.07
N ASN A 324 23.46 -8.10 -8.14
CA ASN A 324 23.79 -9.04 -9.21
C ASN A 324 24.67 -10.19 -8.68
N TRP A 325 25.67 -9.89 -7.85
CA TRP A 325 26.51 -10.91 -7.25
C TRP A 325 25.69 -11.96 -6.50
N PHE A 326 24.68 -11.53 -5.72
CA PHE A 326 23.75 -12.45 -5.04
C PHE A 326 22.97 -13.29 -6.06
N ALA A 327 22.41 -12.68 -7.10
CA ALA A 327 21.66 -13.38 -8.13
C ALA A 327 22.53 -14.41 -8.87
N GLU A 328 23.71 -14.00 -9.32
CA GLU A 328 24.65 -14.87 -10.05
C GLU A 328 25.19 -16.00 -9.18
N SER A 329 25.49 -15.74 -7.89
CA SER A 329 25.97 -16.76 -6.95
C SER A 329 24.95 -17.87 -6.70
N LEU A 330 23.64 -17.53 -6.73
CA LEU A 330 22.56 -18.47 -6.48
C LEU A 330 22.05 -19.18 -7.74
N THR A 331 22.08 -18.51 -8.89
CA THR A 331 21.50 -19.02 -10.15
C THR A 331 22.53 -19.47 -11.17
N GLY A 332 23.76 -18.98 -11.08
CA GLY A 332 24.80 -19.17 -12.10
C GLY A 332 24.58 -18.37 -13.39
N LEU A 333 23.54 -17.51 -13.45
CA LEU A 333 23.19 -16.74 -14.64
C LEU A 333 23.78 -15.32 -14.58
N LYS A 334 24.52 -14.92 -15.60
CA LYS A 334 25.04 -13.56 -15.74
C LYS A 334 23.93 -12.54 -15.88
N GLN A 335 24.06 -11.41 -15.19
CA GLN A 335 23.10 -10.32 -15.21
C GLN A 335 23.43 -9.30 -16.29
N ASN A 336 22.41 -8.69 -16.89
CA ASN A 336 22.51 -7.60 -17.84
C ASN A 336 22.01 -6.26 -17.22
N SER A 337 22.06 -5.17 -17.97
CA SER A 337 21.62 -3.87 -17.49
C SER A 337 20.15 -3.86 -17.02
N ALA A 338 19.24 -4.45 -17.78
CA ALA A 338 17.82 -4.49 -17.44
C ALA A 338 17.55 -5.31 -16.16
N SER A 339 18.19 -6.49 -16.02
CA SER A 339 18.08 -7.27 -14.77
C SER A 339 18.74 -6.55 -13.59
N SER A 340 19.82 -5.80 -13.80
CA SER A 340 20.50 -5.02 -12.76
C SER A 340 19.60 -3.93 -12.19
N ILE A 341 18.82 -3.23 -13.03
CA ILE A 341 17.81 -2.26 -12.57
C ILE A 341 16.85 -2.94 -11.61
N GLY A 342 16.26 -4.06 -12.02
CA GLY A 342 15.33 -4.83 -11.21
C GLY A 342 15.95 -5.34 -9.90
N ASN A 343 17.19 -5.84 -9.95
CA ASN A 343 17.92 -6.34 -8.80
C ASN A 343 18.22 -5.23 -7.76
N ILE A 344 18.67 -4.05 -8.23
CA ILE A 344 18.94 -2.90 -7.36
C ILE A 344 17.64 -2.41 -6.71
N VAL A 345 16.54 -2.26 -7.48
CA VAL A 345 15.22 -1.90 -6.95
C VAL A 345 14.78 -2.91 -5.89
N SER A 346 14.89 -4.19 -6.20
CA SER A 346 14.42 -5.27 -5.33
C SER A 346 15.20 -5.33 -4.01
N LEU A 347 16.52 -5.18 -4.04
CA LEU A 347 17.33 -5.12 -2.82
C LEU A 347 17.02 -3.85 -2.00
N GLY A 348 16.85 -2.71 -2.65
CA GLY A 348 16.44 -1.46 -1.98
C GLY A 348 15.08 -1.58 -1.27
N PHE A 349 14.08 -2.17 -1.94
CA PHE A 349 12.76 -2.41 -1.35
C PHE A 349 12.75 -3.55 -0.33
N LEU A 350 13.62 -4.54 -0.46
CA LEU A 350 13.86 -5.53 0.58
C LEU A 350 14.34 -4.87 1.86
N ILE A 351 15.35 -4.00 1.78
CA ILE A 351 15.88 -3.22 2.91
C ILE A 351 14.78 -2.37 3.54
N LEU A 352 14.05 -1.59 2.73
CA LEU A 352 12.94 -0.74 3.19
C LEU A 352 11.88 -1.56 3.95
N ASN A 353 11.43 -2.69 3.39
CA ASN A 353 10.39 -3.50 4.00
C ASN A 353 10.89 -4.30 5.21
N PHE A 354 12.15 -4.74 5.21
CA PHE A 354 12.77 -5.35 6.38
C PHE A 354 12.82 -4.38 7.56
N VAL A 355 13.27 -3.15 7.33
CA VAL A 355 13.23 -2.07 8.33
C VAL A 355 11.78 -1.80 8.75
N GLY A 356 10.85 -1.74 7.79
CA GLY A 356 9.41 -1.60 8.03
C GLY A 356 8.82 -2.67 8.94
N ALA A 357 9.33 -3.90 8.86
CA ALA A 357 8.86 -5.02 9.68
C ALA A 357 9.46 -5.02 11.09
N VAL A 358 10.74 -4.64 11.25
CA VAL A 358 11.46 -4.75 12.52
C VAL A 358 11.37 -3.48 13.36
N PHE A 359 11.43 -2.31 12.74
CA PHE A 359 11.50 -1.02 13.42
C PHE A 359 10.24 -0.61 14.21
N PRO A 360 9.02 -1.09 13.94
CA PRO A 360 7.87 -0.81 14.78
C PRO A 360 8.10 -1.14 16.27
N LEU A 361 8.91 -2.16 16.58
CA LEU A 361 9.27 -2.51 17.97
C LEU A 361 10.10 -1.40 18.63
N VAL A 362 11.06 -0.83 17.90
CA VAL A 362 11.90 0.29 18.36
C VAL A 362 11.04 1.54 18.52
N LEU A 363 10.21 1.86 17.52
CA LEU A 363 9.33 3.03 17.55
C LEU A 363 8.32 2.94 18.69
N GLN A 364 7.79 1.75 19.00
CA GLN A 364 6.90 1.54 20.14
C GLN A 364 7.59 1.86 21.47
N ALA A 365 8.86 1.47 21.65
CA ALA A 365 9.63 1.79 22.84
C ALA A 365 9.87 3.30 22.96
N ILE A 366 10.20 3.98 21.86
CA ILE A 366 10.38 5.44 21.82
C ILE A 366 9.04 6.15 22.12
N ALA A 367 7.93 5.68 21.52
CA ALA A 367 6.62 6.29 21.69
C ALA A 367 6.11 6.27 23.15
N LYS A 368 6.53 5.30 23.95
CA LYS A 368 6.21 5.27 25.39
C LYS A 368 6.83 6.45 26.14
N ASN A 369 7.98 6.96 25.70
CA ASN A 369 8.73 8.01 26.39
C ASN A 369 8.37 9.41 25.89
N ILE A 370 8.25 9.60 24.56
CA ILE A 370 8.06 10.95 23.96
C ILE A 370 6.67 11.16 23.33
N GLY A 371 5.82 10.14 23.31
CA GLY A 371 4.50 10.15 22.68
C GLY A 371 4.53 9.70 21.22
N ARG A 372 3.39 9.23 20.72
CA ARG A 372 3.25 8.61 19.39
C ARG A 372 3.39 9.62 18.25
N VAL A 373 2.80 10.82 18.40
CA VAL A 373 2.87 11.89 17.39
C VAL A 373 4.32 12.34 17.19
N LYS A 374 5.06 12.59 18.27
CA LYS A 374 6.48 12.99 18.17
C LYS A 374 7.34 11.89 17.58
N THR A 375 7.09 10.63 17.94
CA THR A 375 7.78 9.46 17.37
C THR A 375 7.51 9.34 15.87
N TYR A 376 6.26 9.58 15.45
CA TYR A 376 5.88 9.56 14.04
C TYR A 376 6.60 10.65 13.25
N ILE A 377 6.65 11.88 13.79
CA ILE A 377 7.39 13.00 13.17
C ILE A 377 8.87 12.68 13.06
N ALA A 378 9.50 12.14 14.11
CA ALA A 378 10.90 11.75 14.08
C ALA A 378 11.17 10.68 13.00
N ALA A 379 10.32 9.66 12.91
CA ALA A 379 10.43 8.62 11.90
C ALA A 379 10.29 9.18 10.47
N LEU A 380 9.32 10.06 10.21
CA LEU A 380 9.19 10.74 8.92
C LEU A 380 10.39 11.64 8.59
N SER A 381 11.03 12.24 9.61
CA SER A 381 12.25 13.04 9.38
C SER A 381 13.39 12.20 8.83
N PHE A 382 13.54 10.95 9.29
CA PHE A 382 14.47 10.00 8.66
C PHE A 382 14.12 9.71 7.20
N SER A 383 12.82 9.54 6.87
CA SER A 383 12.43 9.38 5.45
C SER A 383 12.75 10.61 4.61
N ALA A 384 12.50 11.82 5.12
CA ALA A 384 12.85 13.05 4.39
C ALA A 384 14.36 13.12 4.12
N ILE A 385 15.19 12.85 5.14
CA ILE A 385 16.65 12.79 5.03
C ILE A 385 17.04 11.73 4.00
N GLY A 386 16.45 10.53 4.08
CA GLY A 386 16.71 9.44 3.14
C GLY A 386 16.40 9.82 1.68
N TYR A 387 15.27 10.45 1.42
CA TYR A 387 14.91 10.91 0.08
C TYR A 387 15.86 11.98 -0.45
N PHE A 388 16.19 13.00 0.35
CA PHE A 388 17.16 14.01 -0.07
C PHE A 388 18.57 13.43 -0.23
N TYR A 389 18.96 12.47 0.62
CA TYR A 389 20.20 11.75 0.47
C TYR A 389 20.26 11.02 -0.88
N ILE A 390 19.22 10.26 -1.24
CA ILE A 390 19.13 9.61 -2.56
C ILE A 390 19.22 10.66 -3.68
N ALA A 391 18.45 11.75 -3.60
CA ALA A 391 18.41 12.76 -4.64
C ALA A 391 19.77 13.37 -4.93
N TYR A 392 20.55 13.69 -3.91
CA TYR A 392 21.78 14.51 -4.07
C TYR A 392 23.06 13.69 -4.04
N PHE A 393 23.08 12.54 -3.39
CA PHE A 393 24.30 11.77 -3.15
C PHE A 393 24.34 10.42 -3.88
N SER A 394 23.21 9.83 -4.29
CA SER A 394 23.23 8.51 -4.93
C SER A 394 23.87 8.54 -6.30
N ARG A 395 25.06 7.99 -6.38
CA ARG A 395 25.81 7.75 -7.61
C ARG A 395 26.08 6.27 -7.86
N VAL A 396 26.06 5.47 -6.79
CA VAL A 396 26.21 4.01 -6.81
C VAL A 396 25.06 3.37 -6.05
N GLU A 397 24.86 2.06 -6.21
CA GLU A 397 23.73 1.38 -5.59
C GLU A 397 23.76 1.41 -4.06
N ILE A 398 24.95 1.44 -3.45
CA ILE A 398 25.07 1.47 -1.98
C ILE A 398 24.47 2.74 -1.37
N ASP A 399 24.61 3.87 -2.07
CA ASP A 399 24.01 5.14 -1.63
C ASP A 399 22.47 5.02 -1.65
N PHE A 400 21.92 4.40 -2.70
CA PHE A 400 20.50 4.14 -2.78
C PHE A 400 20.02 3.25 -1.62
N TYR A 401 20.77 2.20 -1.27
CA TYR A 401 20.41 1.29 -0.16
C TYR A 401 20.46 2.00 1.20
N ILE A 402 21.44 2.87 1.44
CA ILE A 402 21.52 3.71 2.65
C ILE A 402 20.28 4.61 2.74
N GLY A 403 19.93 5.27 1.64
CA GLY A 403 18.73 6.09 1.58
C GLY A 403 17.46 5.28 1.85
N MET A 404 17.31 4.09 1.25
CA MET A 404 16.17 3.20 1.45
C MET A 404 16.06 2.67 2.87
N PHE A 405 17.18 2.46 3.57
CA PHE A 405 17.18 2.16 5.00
C PHE A 405 16.56 3.30 5.82
N LEU A 406 16.97 4.54 5.57
CA LEU A 406 16.43 5.73 6.24
C LEU A 406 14.94 5.92 5.93
N VAL A 407 14.55 5.74 4.67
CA VAL A 407 13.13 5.80 4.24
C VAL A 407 12.31 4.70 4.93
N GLY A 408 12.90 3.51 5.11
CA GLY A 408 12.27 2.38 5.80
C GLY A 408 11.89 2.68 7.25
N ILE A 409 12.64 3.53 7.96
CA ILE A 409 12.30 3.97 9.33
C ILE A 409 10.97 4.70 9.34
N GLY A 410 10.75 5.65 8.43
CA GLY A 410 9.47 6.33 8.32
C GLY A 410 8.37 5.42 7.80
N TRP A 411 8.67 4.54 6.84
CA TRP A 411 7.71 3.53 6.37
C TRP A 411 7.17 2.68 7.52
N SER A 412 8.03 2.27 8.45
CA SER A 412 7.62 1.51 9.63
C SER A 412 6.58 2.24 10.50
N ALA A 413 6.71 3.57 10.63
CA ALA A 413 5.74 4.39 11.35
C ALA A 413 4.42 4.53 10.57
N VAL A 414 4.49 4.72 9.24
CA VAL A 414 3.34 4.86 8.35
C VAL A 414 2.43 3.64 8.39
N ILE A 415 2.99 2.43 8.42
CA ILE A 415 2.19 1.19 8.46
C ILE A 415 1.75 0.78 9.87
N SER A 416 2.25 1.43 10.94
CA SER A 416 1.99 1.01 12.32
C SER A 416 1.35 2.11 13.18
N ILE A 417 2.03 3.24 13.40
CA ILE A 417 1.66 4.22 14.43
C ILE A 417 0.44 5.05 14.02
N VAL A 418 0.31 5.42 12.75
CA VAL A 418 -0.74 6.34 12.29
C VAL A 418 -2.14 5.81 12.58
N PHE A 419 -2.36 4.51 12.40
CA PHE A 419 -3.66 3.89 12.67
C PHE A 419 -4.02 3.95 14.16
N ALA A 420 -3.04 3.75 15.05
CA ALA A 420 -3.25 3.87 16.49
C ALA A 420 -3.64 5.30 16.90
N ILE A 421 -3.02 6.33 16.29
CA ILE A 421 -3.35 7.73 16.55
C ILE A 421 -4.75 8.07 16.01
N MET A 422 -5.06 7.63 14.78
CA MET A 422 -6.30 7.94 14.08
C MET A 422 -7.52 7.32 14.78
N THR A 423 -7.44 6.05 15.18
CA THR A 423 -8.57 5.33 15.78
C THR A 423 -9.04 5.94 17.11
N GLU A 424 -8.16 6.63 17.84
CA GLU A 424 -8.54 7.34 19.06
C GLU A 424 -9.21 8.72 18.82
N ARG A 425 -9.29 9.15 17.56
CA ARG A 425 -9.94 10.42 17.16
C ARG A 425 -11.35 10.23 16.63
N VAL A 426 -11.79 9.00 16.47
CA VAL A 426 -13.07 8.67 15.87
C VAL A 426 -13.98 7.94 16.86
N ASN A 427 -15.28 8.02 16.62
CA ASN A 427 -16.25 7.31 17.46
C ASN A 427 -16.14 5.80 17.19
N ALA A 428 -15.98 5.01 18.25
CA ALA A 428 -15.88 3.56 18.17
C ALA A 428 -17.11 2.92 17.46
N ALA A 429 -18.31 3.46 17.65
CA ALA A 429 -19.53 3.00 16.98
C ALA A 429 -19.50 3.21 15.45
N LYS A 430 -18.67 4.13 14.97
CA LYS A 430 -18.52 4.49 13.54
C LYS A 430 -17.13 4.13 12.99
N MET A 431 -16.39 3.28 13.68
CA MET A 431 -15.00 2.94 13.35
C MET A 431 -14.84 2.46 11.91
N GLY A 432 -15.74 1.58 11.44
CA GLY A 432 -15.67 1.06 10.07
C GLY A 432 -15.78 2.14 9.00
N LEU A 433 -16.68 3.11 9.18
CA LEU A 433 -16.79 4.26 8.28
C LEU A 433 -15.50 5.08 8.25
N PHE A 434 -15.00 5.46 9.43
CA PHE A 434 -13.81 6.29 9.51
C PHE A 434 -12.55 5.59 9.02
N MET A 435 -12.46 4.27 9.15
CA MET A 435 -11.40 3.47 8.52
C MET A 435 -11.50 3.53 6.99
N GLY A 436 -12.71 3.45 6.43
CA GLY A 436 -12.94 3.63 5.00
C GLY A 436 -12.59 5.03 4.51
N VAL A 437 -13.02 6.07 5.24
CA VAL A 437 -12.68 7.47 4.94
C VAL A 437 -11.16 7.69 5.04
N PHE A 438 -10.51 7.10 6.05
CA PHE A 438 -9.06 7.19 6.20
C PHE A 438 -8.31 6.48 5.07
N ASN A 439 -8.85 5.37 4.54
CA ASN A 439 -8.29 4.71 3.37
C ASN A 439 -8.32 5.61 2.12
N LEU A 440 -9.30 6.52 1.99
CA LEU A 440 -9.29 7.52 0.91
C LEU A 440 -8.10 8.49 1.03
N ALA A 441 -7.61 8.76 2.25
CA ALA A 441 -6.37 9.52 2.47
C ALA A 441 -5.09 8.74 2.11
N VAL A 442 -5.21 7.47 1.77
CA VAL A 442 -4.16 6.63 1.20
C VAL A 442 -4.29 6.62 -0.33
N VAL A 443 -5.44 6.21 -0.85
CA VAL A 443 -5.58 5.88 -2.28
C VAL A 443 -5.73 7.11 -3.18
N LEU A 444 -6.43 8.17 -2.75
CA LEU A 444 -6.57 9.39 -3.58
C LEU A 444 -5.24 10.10 -3.82
N PRO A 445 -4.37 10.30 -2.81
CA PRO A 445 -3.05 10.90 -3.02
C PRO A 445 -2.14 10.10 -3.95
N GLN A 446 -2.26 8.77 -3.98
CA GLN A 446 -1.46 7.93 -4.88
C GLN A 446 -1.61 8.31 -6.35
N MET A 447 -2.79 8.84 -6.74
CA MET A 447 -3.04 9.30 -8.11
C MET A 447 -2.15 10.49 -8.53
N MET A 448 -1.62 11.26 -7.55
CA MET A 448 -0.72 12.38 -7.83
C MET A 448 0.65 11.95 -8.38
N SER A 449 1.03 10.68 -8.20
CA SER A 449 2.28 10.14 -8.73
C SER A 449 2.36 10.26 -10.26
N ASN A 450 1.21 10.19 -10.95
CA ASN A 450 1.15 10.42 -12.39
C ASN A 450 1.57 11.85 -12.77
N GLY A 451 1.19 12.86 -11.97
CA GLY A 451 1.65 14.24 -12.15
C GLY A 451 3.14 14.43 -11.89
N VAL A 452 3.69 13.76 -10.88
CA VAL A 452 5.13 13.77 -10.61
C VAL A 452 5.89 13.13 -11.78
N ALA A 453 5.40 12.00 -12.31
CA ALA A 453 5.97 11.32 -13.47
C ALA A 453 5.98 12.22 -14.72
N ASN A 454 4.89 12.97 -14.95
CA ASN A 454 4.81 13.90 -16.08
C ASN A 454 5.87 15.02 -16.00
N ILE A 455 6.09 15.60 -14.81
CA ILE A 455 7.15 16.60 -14.61
C ILE A 455 8.53 16.00 -14.90
N ILE A 456 8.80 14.78 -14.43
CA ILE A 456 10.08 14.10 -14.66
C ILE A 456 10.27 13.84 -16.16
N LYS A 457 9.23 13.34 -16.84
CA LYS A 457 9.25 13.11 -18.31
C LYS A 457 9.56 14.38 -19.07
N GLN A 458 8.88 15.50 -18.77
CA GLN A 458 9.06 16.78 -19.46
C GLN A 458 10.44 17.41 -19.22
N THR A 459 10.99 17.24 -18.01
CA THR A 459 12.28 17.85 -17.64
C THR A 459 13.47 16.95 -17.95
N GLY A 460 13.27 15.65 -18.13
CA GLY A 460 14.34 14.66 -18.20
C GLY A 460 15.18 14.52 -16.91
N ASN A 461 14.77 15.18 -15.83
CA ASN A 461 15.52 15.20 -14.58
C ASN A 461 14.95 14.18 -13.56
N HIS A 462 15.53 12.99 -13.54
CA HIS A 462 15.09 11.91 -12.66
C HIS A 462 15.39 12.15 -11.17
N GLN A 463 16.32 13.07 -10.82
CA GLN A 463 16.58 13.45 -9.42
C GLN A 463 15.37 14.12 -8.77
N LEU A 464 14.53 14.78 -9.58
CA LEU A 464 13.30 15.42 -9.11
C LEU A 464 12.37 14.43 -8.40
N LEU A 465 12.41 13.13 -8.73
CA LEU A 465 11.63 12.12 -8.02
C LEU A 465 11.84 12.23 -6.50
N PHE A 466 13.07 12.08 -6.06
CA PHE A 466 13.38 12.04 -4.64
C PHE A 466 13.39 13.43 -3.98
N ILE A 467 13.61 14.49 -4.75
CA ILE A 467 13.41 15.87 -4.29
C ILE A 467 11.93 16.11 -3.97
N PHE A 468 11.01 15.73 -4.86
CA PHE A 468 9.57 15.82 -4.62
C PHE A 468 9.14 14.94 -3.43
N CYS A 469 9.61 13.68 -3.36
CA CYS A 469 9.32 12.79 -2.25
C CYS A 469 9.75 13.42 -0.92
N GLY A 470 10.97 13.92 -0.82
CA GLY A 470 11.50 14.60 0.36
C GLY A 470 10.67 15.84 0.74
N GLY A 471 10.37 16.69 -0.24
CA GLY A 471 9.54 17.89 -0.05
C GLY A 471 8.13 17.58 0.45
N LEU A 472 7.49 16.55 -0.10
CA LEU A 472 6.15 16.09 0.32
C LEU A 472 6.17 15.51 1.74
N ILE A 473 7.22 14.77 2.12
CA ILE A 473 7.39 14.31 3.50
C ILE A 473 7.59 15.48 4.46
N VAL A 474 8.40 16.49 4.07
CA VAL A 474 8.55 17.71 4.88
C VAL A 474 7.21 18.43 5.04
N CYS A 475 6.43 18.56 3.97
CA CYS A 475 5.07 19.12 4.03
C CYS A 475 4.19 18.31 4.99
N SER A 476 4.21 16.99 4.93
CA SER A 476 3.52 16.11 5.88
C SER A 476 3.96 16.39 7.32
N ILE A 477 5.27 16.45 7.59
CA ILE A 477 5.82 16.74 8.93
C ILE A 477 5.28 18.07 9.46
N VAL A 478 5.26 19.12 8.63
CA VAL A 478 4.71 20.44 9.02
C VAL A 478 3.26 20.30 9.50
N PHE A 479 2.41 19.54 8.81
CA PHE A 479 1.03 19.31 9.27
C PHE A 479 0.97 18.46 10.54
N TRP A 480 1.84 17.45 10.68
CA TRP A 480 1.92 16.62 11.88
C TRP A 480 2.33 17.40 13.15
N LEU A 481 3.13 18.48 13.03
CA LEU A 481 3.46 19.36 14.15
C LEU A 481 2.23 20.00 14.79
N PHE A 482 1.12 20.11 14.07
CA PHE A 482 -0.15 20.66 14.58
C PHE A 482 -1.15 19.59 15.01
N VAL A 483 -0.81 18.30 14.89
CA VAL A 483 -1.61 17.19 15.43
C VAL A 483 -1.28 17.04 16.92
N LYS A 484 -2.31 17.01 17.75
CA LYS A 484 -2.13 16.81 19.20
C LYS A 484 -2.10 15.32 19.55
N GLU A 485 -1.30 14.97 20.55
CA GLU A 485 -1.30 13.60 21.09
C GLU A 485 -2.70 13.26 21.64
N PRO A 486 -3.29 12.10 21.31
CA PRO A 486 -4.50 11.65 21.95
C PRO A 486 -4.29 11.50 23.46
N GLN A 487 -5.16 12.07 24.27
CA GLN A 487 -5.13 11.86 25.73
C GLN A 487 -5.65 10.46 26.03
N ALA A 488 -4.91 9.68 26.81
CA ALA A 488 -5.37 8.41 27.30
C ALA A 488 -6.67 8.63 28.09
N THR A 489 -7.79 8.20 27.54
CA THR A 489 -9.05 8.22 28.27
C THR A 489 -8.94 7.23 29.42
N ASN A 490 -8.95 7.71 30.66
CA ASN A 490 -8.97 6.91 31.90
C ASN A 490 -10.30 6.13 32.03
N GLN A 491 -10.67 5.32 31.03
CA GLN A 491 -11.87 4.46 31.09
C GLN A 491 -11.60 3.07 31.70
N HIS A 492 -10.42 2.85 32.28
CA HIS A 492 -10.13 1.65 33.06
C HIS A 492 -9.94 1.94 34.56
N LYS A 493 -10.84 2.74 35.14
CA LYS A 493 -10.99 2.77 36.62
C LYS A 493 -12.47 2.78 36.94
N THR A 494 -13.05 1.60 36.97
CA THR A 494 -14.06 1.15 37.97
C THR A 494 -14.53 -0.24 37.56
N ILE A 495 -13.74 -1.25 37.92
CA ILE A 495 -14.34 -2.52 38.29
C ILE A 495 -14.84 -2.27 39.71
N PRO A 496 -16.15 -2.28 39.99
CA PRO A 496 -16.61 -2.35 41.35
C PRO A 496 -16.12 -3.70 41.90
N THR A 497 -15.22 -3.68 42.85
CA THR A 497 -15.04 -4.81 43.75
C THR A 497 -16.37 -5.11 44.38
N ALA A 498 -17.06 -6.12 43.90
CA ALA A 498 -18.13 -6.73 44.62
C ALA A 498 -17.51 -7.30 45.89
N GLY A 499 -17.73 -6.62 47.00
CA GLY A 499 -17.48 -7.17 48.31
C GLY A 499 -18.53 -8.25 48.66
N HIS A 500 -18.01 -9.29 49.26
CA HIS A 500 -18.64 -10.40 49.99
C HIS A 500 -19.56 -11.33 49.23
#